data_c9c3f31517d2e9adb8d8c90c9c50c833
#
_entry.id   c9c3f31517d2e9adb8d8c90c9c50c833
#
_cell.length_a   1.000
_cell.length_b   1.000
_cell.length_c   1.000
_cell.angle_alpha   90.00
_cell.angle_beta   90.00
_cell.angle_gamma   90.00
#
_symmetry.space_group_name_H-M   'P 1'
#
loop_
_entity.id
_entity.type
_entity.pdbx_description
1 polymer ?
#
loop_
_entity_poly.entity_id
_entity_poly.type
_entity_poly.pdbx_seq_one_letter_code
_entity_poly.pdbx_strand_id
1 'polypeptide(L)'
;MKAAVLTAFGHPLDVKNVPAPVMGTGEVIVDVVAAPVLSYTNEVLSGERKYLLPVPVIPGCGAIGKVCQTGPDAAWLKPGDWVFCDPTVRSRDNALSPEIVLQGWSARGEGGQKIQQYHLNGSLAEQIRIPTENAVPIGDISPAEAGRWCAINTLLIAYGGLLSMDLKAGERLLVSGATGNFGSSAVLAALAMGAHKVIAPGRSERVLNDLKKRFGSRVETVKLTGTAEIDIAAMKHMAGGPIDAVLDFLPPSAQASVARNAIMSVRPYGRAVLMGGVGMLGGDDLSLPYPWIMRNLITVKGQWMYEPSAVPTLCGLIRAGLLDLSHYDVTEFPLERVNDSVAHAAKNSGPFKLTVVRP
;
A
#
# COMPACT_ATOMS: atom_id res chain seq x y z
N MET A 1 -22.07 -10.80 14.45
CA MET A 1 -20.93 -9.92 14.64
C MET A 1 -21.27 -8.49 14.23
N LYS A 2 -20.65 -7.48 14.82
CA LYS A 2 -20.75 -6.08 14.35
C LYS A 2 -19.90 -5.87 13.10
N ALA A 3 -20.41 -5.07 12.18
CA ALA A 3 -19.70 -4.66 10.97
C ALA A 3 -20.16 -3.29 10.48
N ALA A 4 -19.26 -2.58 9.82
CA ALA A 4 -19.58 -1.36 9.09
C ALA A 4 -19.95 -1.73 7.66
N VAL A 5 -21.17 -1.41 7.23
CA VAL A 5 -21.72 -1.80 5.93
C VAL A 5 -21.91 -0.57 5.05
N LEU A 6 -21.33 -0.59 3.85
CA LEU A 6 -21.65 0.35 2.78
C LEU A 6 -22.88 -0.18 2.04
N THR A 7 -24.00 0.48 2.18
CA THR A 7 -25.28 0.08 1.52
C THR A 7 -25.42 0.64 0.11
N ALA A 8 -24.87 1.84 -0.11
CA ALA A 8 -24.81 2.51 -1.40
C ALA A 8 -23.66 3.51 -1.41
N PHE A 9 -23.08 3.77 -2.56
CA PHE A 9 -22.02 4.80 -2.70
C PHE A 9 -22.53 6.18 -2.30
N GLY A 10 -21.66 6.96 -1.64
CA GLY A 10 -21.98 8.29 -1.13
C GLY A 10 -22.75 8.31 0.18
N HIS A 11 -23.12 7.15 0.72
CA HIS A 11 -23.75 7.05 2.04
C HIS A 11 -22.71 6.76 3.14
N PRO A 12 -22.96 7.22 4.38
CA PRO A 12 -22.16 6.82 5.52
C PRO A 12 -22.20 5.30 5.72
N LEU A 13 -21.15 4.76 6.31
CA LEU A 13 -21.12 3.36 6.75
C LEU A 13 -22.13 3.16 7.88
N ASP A 14 -22.95 2.11 7.77
CA ASP A 14 -23.95 1.72 8.76
C ASP A 14 -23.34 0.62 9.65
N VAL A 15 -23.09 0.93 10.92
CA VAL A 15 -22.58 -0.06 11.89
C VAL A 15 -23.74 -0.84 12.48
N LYS A 16 -23.79 -2.13 12.14
CA LYS A 16 -24.89 -3.04 12.54
C LYS A 16 -24.45 -4.46 12.76
N ASN A 17 -25.32 -5.23 13.37
CA ASN A 17 -25.15 -6.68 13.48
C ASN A 17 -25.46 -7.37 12.15
N VAL A 18 -24.53 -8.19 11.72
CA VAL A 18 -24.65 -9.06 10.53
C VAL A 18 -24.32 -10.51 10.92
N PRO A 19 -24.74 -11.50 10.13
CA PRO A 19 -24.31 -12.87 10.36
C PRO A 19 -22.78 -12.98 10.41
N ALA A 20 -22.26 -13.81 11.31
CA ALA A 20 -20.85 -14.14 11.32
C ALA A 20 -20.46 -14.89 10.04
N PRO A 21 -19.21 -14.73 9.56
CA PRO A 21 -18.76 -15.46 8.39
C PRO A 21 -18.75 -16.97 8.65
N VAL A 22 -19.14 -17.75 7.64
CA VAL A 22 -19.07 -19.20 7.67
C VAL A 22 -17.85 -19.64 6.88
N MET A 23 -17.01 -20.46 7.50
CA MET A 23 -15.76 -20.93 6.91
C MET A 23 -16.02 -22.02 5.87
N GLY A 24 -15.32 -21.94 4.75
CA GLY A 24 -15.20 -22.97 3.74
C GLY A 24 -13.86 -23.72 3.81
N THR A 25 -13.68 -24.69 2.92
CA THR A 25 -12.38 -25.35 2.74
C THR A 25 -11.36 -24.39 2.16
N GLY A 26 -10.12 -24.41 2.67
CA GLY A 26 -9.06 -23.49 2.23
C GLY A 26 -9.22 -22.07 2.76
N GLU A 27 -9.93 -21.92 3.88
CA GLU A 27 -10.20 -20.62 4.50
C GLU A 27 -9.91 -20.62 5.99
N VAL A 28 -9.78 -19.44 6.53
CA VAL A 28 -9.70 -19.17 7.97
C VAL A 28 -10.63 -18.03 8.34
N ILE A 29 -11.11 -18.03 9.59
CA ILE A 29 -11.79 -16.90 10.21
C ILE A 29 -10.82 -16.25 11.18
N VAL A 30 -10.68 -14.94 11.06
CA VAL A 30 -9.80 -14.12 11.89
C VAL A 30 -10.63 -13.12 12.67
N ASP A 31 -10.45 -13.07 14.00
CA ASP A 31 -10.94 -11.98 14.84
C ASP A 31 -10.08 -10.75 14.56
N VAL A 32 -10.70 -9.71 14.01
CA VAL A 32 -10.01 -8.47 13.65
C VAL A 32 -9.68 -7.68 14.92
N VAL A 33 -8.41 -7.38 15.11
CA VAL A 33 -7.96 -6.55 16.24
C VAL A 33 -7.69 -5.11 15.80
N ALA A 34 -7.24 -4.92 14.56
CA ALA A 34 -7.00 -3.61 13.99
C ALA A 34 -7.13 -3.65 12.46
N ALA A 35 -7.85 -2.68 11.88
CA ALA A 35 -8.01 -2.54 10.43
C ALA A 35 -7.58 -1.14 9.97
N PRO A 36 -6.70 -1.00 8.96
CA PRO A 36 -6.26 0.29 8.47
C PRO A 36 -7.36 0.99 7.67
N VAL A 37 -7.41 2.32 7.79
CA VAL A 37 -8.26 3.20 6.99
C VAL A 37 -7.35 4.05 6.10
N LEU A 38 -7.42 3.82 4.80
CA LEU A 38 -6.57 4.53 3.84
C LEU A 38 -7.04 5.97 3.64
N SER A 39 -6.10 6.86 3.33
CA SER A 39 -6.38 8.30 3.19
C SER A 39 -7.43 8.62 2.11
N TYR A 40 -7.57 7.75 1.12
CA TYR A 40 -8.54 7.88 0.02
C TYR A 40 -9.79 6.99 0.20
N THR A 41 -9.99 6.43 1.39
CA THR A 41 -11.18 5.60 1.68
C THR A 41 -12.47 6.34 1.35
N ASN A 42 -12.56 7.63 1.68
CA ASN A 42 -13.74 8.43 1.36
C ASN A 42 -14.05 8.45 -0.15
N GLU A 43 -13.02 8.57 -0.99
CA GLU A 43 -13.17 8.59 -2.47
C GLU A 43 -13.66 7.22 -3.01
N VAL A 44 -13.30 6.13 -2.33
CA VAL A 44 -13.81 4.79 -2.68
C VAL A 44 -15.27 4.65 -2.25
N LEU A 45 -15.60 5.04 -1.02
CA LEU A 45 -16.95 4.93 -0.47
C LEU A 45 -17.96 5.89 -1.15
N SER A 46 -17.49 7.03 -1.66
CA SER A 46 -18.31 7.95 -2.48
C SER A 46 -18.52 7.47 -3.91
N GLY A 47 -17.69 6.51 -4.39
CA GLY A 47 -17.70 6.08 -5.78
C GLY A 47 -16.82 6.91 -6.72
N GLU A 48 -16.17 7.98 -6.23
CA GLU A 48 -15.28 8.84 -7.06
C GLU A 48 -14.13 8.06 -7.69
N ARG A 49 -13.59 7.06 -6.98
CA ARG A 49 -12.51 6.20 -7.48
C ARG A 49 -12.95 5.25 -8.58
N LYS A 50 -14.25 5.05 -8.81
CA LYS A 50 -14.80 4.11 -9.80
C LYS A 50 -14.25 2.69 -9.67
N TYR A 51 -13.95 2.28 -8.44
CA TYR A 51 -13.50 0.92 -8.17
C TYR A 51 -14.61 -0.10 -8.41
N LEU A 52 -14.24 -1.27 -8.91
CA LEU A 52 -15.15 -2.38 -9.08
C LEU A 52 -15.44 -2.99 -7.70
N LEU A 53 -16.38 -2.39 -6.99
CA LEU A 53 -16.80 -2.79 -5.64
C LEU A 53 -18.33 -2.88 -5.62
N PRO A 54 -18.91 -4.09 -5.55
CA PRO A 54 -20.37 -4.22 -5.43
C PRO A 54 -20.86 -3.79 -4.05
N VAL A 55 -22.07 -3.26 -3.99
CA VAL A 55 -22.77 -2.89 -2.75
C VAL A 55 -24.08 -3.70 -2.65
N PRO A 56 -24.55 -4.08 -1.44
CA PRO A 56 -23.95 -3.77 -0.14
C PRO A 56 -22.69 -4.59 0.16
N VAL A 57 -21.75 -4.00 0.92
CA VAL A 57 -20.46 -4.64 1.25
C VAL A 57 -19.96 -4.17 2.62
N ILE A 58 -19.21 -5.00 3.32
CA ILE A 58 -18.34 -4.58 4.41
C ILE A 58 -17.02 -4.17 3.78
N PRO A 59 -16.63 -2.88 3.75
CA PRO A 59 -15.36 -2.47 3.19
C PRO A 59 -14.20 -2.74 4.14
N GLY A 60 -12.98 -2.41 3.69
CA GLY A 60 -11.75 -2.52 4.46
C GLY A 60 -10.73 -3.42 3.77
N CYS A 61 -9.50 -2.93 3.66
CA CYS A 61 -8.44 -3.53 2.86
C CYS A 61 -7.29 -3.97 3.78
N GLY A 62 -7.30 -5.24 4.18
CA GLY A 62 -6.34 -5.80 5.12
C GLY A 62 -6.67 -5.57 6.60
N ALA A 63 -6.07 -6.37 7.46
CA ALA A 63 -6.21 -6.26 8.92
C ALA A 63 -5.05 -6.93 9.66
N ILE A 64 -4.91 -6.60 10.93
CA ILE A 64 -4.17 -7.39 11.93
C ILE A 64 -5.19 -8.05 12.85
N GLY A 65 -5.06 -9.35 13.05
CA GLY A 65 -6.00 -10.08 13.88
C GLY A 65 -5.45 -11.38 14.43
N LYS A 66 -6.31 -12.12 15.12
CA LYS A 66 -6.02 -13.45 15.63
C LYS A 66 -6.86 -14.50 14.91
N VAL A 67 -6.23 -15.57 14.50
CA VAL A 67 -6.95 -16.72 13.94
C VAL A 67 -7.97 -17.21 14.97
N CYS A 68 -9.23 -17.24 14.57
CA CYS A 68 -10.34 -17.78 15.38
C CYS A 68 -10.60 -19.23 15.02
N GLN A 69 -10.69 -19.53 13.72
CA GLN A 69 -10.96 -20.87 13.21
C GLN A 69 -10.10 -21.14 11.97
N THR A 70 -9.68 -22.40 11.81
CA THR A 70 -8.94 -22.88 10.63
C THR A 70 -9.68 -23.98 9.91
N GLY A 71 -9.58 -24.02 8.59
CA GLY A 71 -10.09 -25.11 7.78
C GLY A 71 -9.32 -26.42 8.02
N PRO A 72 -9.89 -27.57 7.62
CA PRO A 72 -9.27 -28.88 7.83
C PRO A 72 -7.97 -29.09 7.06
N ASP A 73 -7.66 -28.22 6.12
CA ASP A 73 -6.47 -28.23 5.27
C ASP A 73 -5.37 -27.24 5.73
N ALA A 74 -5.59 -26.53 6.83
CA ALA A 74 -4.56 -25.69 7.45
C ALA A 74 -3.60 -26.56 8.29
N ALA A 75 -2.32 -26.60 7.90
CA ALA A 75 -1.32 -27.43 8.57
C ALA A 75 -0.49 -26.64 9.61
N TRP A 76 -0.36 -25.34 9.46
CA TRP A 76 0.53 -24.51 10.29
C TRP A 76 -0.20 -23.48 11.13
N LEU A 77 -1.27 -22.90 10.59
CA LEU A 77 -2.11 -21.94 11.32
C LEU A 77 -2.94 -22.64 12.40
N LYS A 78 -3.02 -21.99 13.55
CA LYS A 78 -3.87 -22.47 14.66
C LYS A 78 -4.61 -21.29 15.31
N PRO A 79 -5.74 -21.55 15.96
CA PRO A 79 -6.44 -20.52 16.74
C PRO A 79 -5.51 -19.84 17.74
N GLY A 80 -5.59 -18.52 17.79
CA GLY A 80 -4.74 -17.66 18.63
C GLY A 80 -3.52 -17.07 17.93
N ASP A 81 -3.10 -17.59 16.77
CA ASP A 81 -1.97 -17.05 16.00
C ASP A 81 -2.29 -15.62 15.53
N TRP A 82 -1.33 -14.72 15.71
CA TRP A 82 -1.39 -13.38 15.15
C TRP A 82 -1.05 -13.39 13.66
N VAL A 83 -1.94 -12.80 12.87
CA VAL A 83 -1.79 -12.76 11.40
C VAL A 83 -2.02 -11.37 10.84
N PHE A 84 -1.36 -11.09 9.74
CA PHE A 84 -1.77 -10.09 8.77
C PHE A 84 -2.76 -10.73 7.79
N CYS A 85 -3.94 -10.16 7.70
CA CYS A 85 -4.94 -10.52 6.71
C CYS A 85 -4.60 -9.82 5.39
N ASP A 86 -3.90 -10.49 4.49
CA ASP A 86 -3.54 -9.95 3.18
C ASP A 86 -4.82 -9.81 2.33
N PRO A 87 -5.21 -8.58 1.95
CA PRO A 87 -6.41 -8.37 1.14
C PRO A 87 -6.25 -8.84 -0.31
N THR A 88 -5.04 -9.15 -0.75
CA THR A 88 -4.71 -9.48 -2.15
C THR A 88 -5.01 -10.94 -2.44
N VAL A 89 -6.30 -11.26 -2.64
CA VAL A 89 -6.74 -12.61 -2.96
C VAL A 89 -6.53 -12.90 -4.45
N ARG A 90 -5.91 -14.04 -4.73
CA ARG A 90 -5.57 -14.49 -6.08
C ARG A 90 -6.38 -15.73 -6.47
N SER A 91 -6.69 -15.87 -7.77
CA SER A 91 -7.27 -17.12 -8.27
C SER A 91 -6.27 -18.27 -8.11
N ARG A 92 -6.79 -19.45 -7.75
CA ARG A 92 -5.97 -20.66 -7.54
C ARG A 92 -5.82 -21.52 -8.79
N ASP A 93 -6.62 -21.26 -9.82
CA ASP A 93 -6.69 -22.02 -11.07
C ASP A 93 -5.72 -21.55 -12.15
N ASN A 94 -5.03 -20.43 -11.94
CA ASN A 94 -3.96 -19.93 -12.82
C ASN A 94 -2.86 -19.26 -12.01
N ALA A 95 -1.91 -20.05 -11.51
CA ALA A 95 -0.83 -19.55 -10.64
C ALA A 95 0.18 -18.66 -11.37
N LEU A 96 0.32 -18.76 -12.71
CA LEU A 96 1.28 -17.95 -13.48
C LEU A 96 0.75 -16.55 -13.78
N SER A 97 -0.57 -16.41 -13.92
CA SER A 97 -1.23 -15.13 -14.19
C SER A 97 -2.57 -15.07 -13.47
N PRO A 98 -2.54 -15.03 -12.11
CA PRO A 98 -3.76 -15.13 -11.34
C PRO A 98 -4.62 -13.88 -11.53
N GLU A 99 -5.93 -14.07 -11.55
CA GLU A 99 -6.87 -12.98 -11.32
C GLU A 99 -6.75 -12.49 -9.89
N ILE A 100 -6.94 -11.19 -9.67
CA ILE A 100 -6.69 -10.55 -8.38
C ILE A 100 -7.90 -9.74 -7.95
N VAL A 101 -8.29 -9.91 -6.70
CA VAL A 101 -9.20 -9.02 -5.99
C VAL A 101 -8.51 -8.48 -4.73
N LEU A 102 -8.76 -7.23 -4.41
CA LEU A 102 -8.51 -6.68 -3.09
C LEU A 102 -9.80 -6.82 -2.29
N GLN A 103 -9.84 -7.84 -1.42
CA GLN A 103 -11.03 -8.19 -0.67
C GLN A 103 -11.56 -7.00 0.13
N GLY A 104 -12.86 -6.73 0.01
CA GLY A 104 -13.51 -5.56 0.62
C GLY A 104 -13.15 -4.21 -0.02
N TRP A 105 -12.49 -4.20 -1.21
CA TRP A 105 -11.96 -2.96 -1.73
C TRP A 105 -12.12 -2.78 -3.25
N SER A 106 -11.57 -3.67 -4.08
CA SER A 106 -11.56 -3.51 -5.52
C SER A 106 -11.22 -4.82 -6.23
N ALA A 107 -11.61 -4.94 -7.50
CA ALA A 107 -11.25 -6.06 -8.35
C ALA A 107 -10.49 -5.59 -9.60
N ARG A 108 -9.64 -6.47 -10.14
CA ARG A 108 -8.99 -6.27 -11.43
C ARG A 108 -9.75 -7.02 -12.52
N GLY A 109 -10.57 -6.28 -13.27
CA GLY A 109 -11.29 -6.84 -14.42
C GLY A 109 -12.35 -7.90 -14.06
N GLU A 110 -12.85 -8.60 -15.08
CA GLU A 110 -13.94 -9.57 -14.94
C GLU A 110 -13.58 -10.79 -14.09
N GLY A 111 -12.37 -11.31 -14.25
CA GLY A 111 -11.90 -12.45 -13.45
C GLY A 111 -11.79 -12.12 -11.97
N GLY A 112 -11.25 -10.94 -11.64
CA GLY A 112 -11.23 -10.43 -10.26
C GLY A 112 -12.64 -10.25 -9.69
N GLN A 113 -13.62 -9.79 -10.47
CA GLN A 113 -15.01 -9.68 -10.05
C GLN A 113 -15.66 -11.04 -9.74
N LYS A 114 -15.28 -12.11 -10.44
CA LYS A 114 -15.74 -13.47 -10.10
C LYS A 114 -15.25 -13.91 -8.73
N ILE A 115 -13.97 -13.66 -8.41
CA ILE A 115 -13.42 -13.94 -7.08
C ILE A 115 -14.13 -13.07 -6.03
N GLN A 116 -14.40 -11.81 -6.35
CA GLN A 116 -15.04 -10.85 -5.46
C GLN A 116 -16.47 -11.28 -5.04
N GLN A 117 -17.21 -11.98 -5.89
CA GLN A 117 -18.53 -12.51 -5.54
C GLN A 117 -18.46 -13.45 -4.33
N TYR A 118 -17.35 -14.13 -4.12
CA TYR A 118 -17.14 -15.05 -3.00
C TYR A 118 -16.35 -14.40 -1.86
N HIS A 119 -15.25 -13.69 -2.17
CA HIS A 119 -14.42 -12.96 -1.21
C HIS A 119 -14.78 -11.47 -1.23
N LEU A 120 -16.05 -11.16 -0.88
CA LEU A 120 -16.60 -9.81 -1.00
C LEU A 120 -16.22 -8.90 0.18
N ASN A 121 -16.49 -9.39 1.41
CA ASN A 121 -16.46 -8.58 2.61
C ASN A 121 -15.04 -8.40 3.15
N GLY A 122 -14.70 -7.16 3.48
CA GLY A 122 -13.40 -6.75 4.02
C GLY A 122 -13.35 -6.72 5.55
N SER A 123 -12.47 -5.90 6.07
CA SER A 123 -11.97 -5.94 7.44
C SER A 123 -12.62 -4.95 8.42
N LEU A 124 -13.54 -4.08 8.00
CA LEU A 124 -14.23 -3.17 8.94
C LEU A 124 -15.38 -3.90 9.67
N ALA A 125 -15.04 -4.97 10.38
CA ALA A 125 -15.92 -5.85 11.14
C ALA A 125 -15.14 -6.57 12.24
N GLU A 126 -15.84 -7.15 13.22
CA GLU A 126 -15.24 -7.95 14.29
C GLU A 126 -14.53 -9.21 13.76
N GLN A 127 -15.00 -9.78 12.65
CA GLN A 127 -14.40 -10.98 12.04
C GLN A 127 -14.30 -10.82 10.52
N ILE A 128 -13.27 -11.43 9.95
CA ILE A 128 -13.11 -11.58 8.51
C ILE A 128 -12.82 -13.04 8.15
N ARG A 129 -13.40 -13.51 7.03
CA ARG A 129 -13.07 -14.78 6.38
C ARG A 129 -12.12 -14.50 5.23
N ILE A 130 -10.98 -15.15 5.20
CA ILE A 130 -9.99 -15.03 4.14
C ILE A 130 -9.46 -16.40 3.70
N PRO A 131 -8.87 -16.53 2.50
CA PRO A 131 -8.12 -17.72 2.13
C PRO A 131 -7.00 -18.01 3.12
N THR A 132 -6.72 -19.30 3.35
CA THR A 132 -5.67 -19.73 4.30
C THR A 132 -4.30 -19.11 3.97
N GLU A 133 -3.95 -19.03 2.69
CA GLU A 133 -2.70 -18.43 2.20
C GLU A 133 -2.62 -16.91 2.41
N ASN A 134 -3.76 -16.24 2.64
CA ASN A 134 -3.83 -14.81 2.92
C ASN A 134 -3.76 -14.48 4.42
N ALA A 135 -3.80 -15.48 5.29
CA ALA A 135 -3.55 -15.33 6.73
C ALA A 135 -2.07 -15.53 7.03
N VAL A 136 -1.29 -14.47 6.93
CA VAL A 136 0.18 -14.57 7.06
C VAL A 136 0.61 -14.34 8.50
N PRO A 137 1.24 -15.35 9.17
CA PRO A 137 1.71 -15.18 10.54
C PRO A 137 2.71 -14.04 10.69
N ILE A 138 2.47 -13.18 11.68
CA ILE A 138 3.36 -12.06 12.00
C ILE A 138 4.17 -12.30 13.28
N GLY A 139 4.01 -13.47 13.92
CA GLY A 139 4.57 -13.80 15.23
C GLY A 139 3.84 -13.06 16.36
N ASP A 140 4.25 -13.33 17.60
CA ASP A 140 3.58 -12.76 18.78
C ASP A 140 3.77 -11.25 18.87
N ILE A 141 2.67 -10.55 19.08
CA ILE A 141 2.59 -9.13 19.36
C ILE A 141 1.62 -8.87 20.52
N SER A 142 1.78 -7.75 21.21
CA SER A 142 0.76 -7.30 22.15
C SER A 142 -0.45 -6.71 21.39
N PRO A 143 -1.68 -6.79 21.93
CA PRO A 143 -2.84 -6.13 21.33
C PRO A 143 -2.64 -4.62 21.09
N ALA A 144 -1.86 -3.95 21.93
CA ALA A 144 -1.55 -2.53 21.78
C ALA A 144 -0.71 -2.22 20.54
N GLU A 145 0.08 -3.17 20.06
CA GLU A 145 0.91 -3.00 18.85
C GLU A 145 0.13 -3.20 17.56
N ALA A 146 -1.02 -3.89 17.59
CA ALA A 146 -1.76 -4.27 16.40
C ALA A 146 -2.08 -3.08 15.47
N GLY A 147 -2.44 -1.92 16.05
CA GLY A 147 -2.68 -0.70 15.27
C GLY A 147 -1.45 -0.27 14.48
N ARG A 148 -0.27 -0.34 15.07
CA ARG A 148 0.99 0.02 14.40
C ARG A 148 1.39 -1.02 13.35
N TRP A 149 1.12 -2.29 13.58
CA TRP A 149 1.34 -3.34 12.59
C TRP A 149 0.46 -3.20 11.34
N CYS A 150 -0.65 -2.46 11.39
CA CYS A 150 -1.42 -2.10 10.20
C CYS A 150 -0.59 -1.33 9.14
N ALA A 151 0.57 -0.77 9.51
CA ALA A 151 1.51 -0.16 8.57
C ALA A 151 2.00 -1.14 7.48
N ILE A 152 1.96 -2.46 7.75
CA ILE A 152 2.28 -3.49 6.77
C ILE A 152 1.49 -3.28 5.47
N ASN A 153 0.23 -2.84 5.57
CA ASN A 153 -0.62 -2.64 4.40
C ASN A 153 -0.05 -1.63 3.39
N THR A 154 0.55 -0.55 3.85
CA THR A 154 1.20 0.45 2.98
C THR A 154 2.64 0.08 2.64
N LEU A 155 3.35 -0.54 3.57
CA LEU A 155 4.72 -1.00 3.39
C LEU A 155 4.83 -2.09 2.33
N LEU A 156 3.90 -3.06 2.28
CA LEU A 156 3.90 -4.14 1.31
C LEU A 156 3.77 -3.64 -0.12
N ILE A 157 2.93 -2.62 -0.35
CA ILE A 157 2.77 -2.03 -1.68
C ILE A 157 4.11 -1.40 -2.11
N ALA A 158 4.73 -0.63 -1.23
CA ALA A 158 6.03 -0.03 -1.48
C ALA A 158 7.13 -1.09 -1.69
N TYR A 159 7.17 -2.08 -0.81
CA TYR A 159 8.14 -3.18 -0.86
C TYR A 159 8.01 -4.03 -2.13
N GLY A 160 6.76 -4.31 -2.54
CA GLY A 160 6.48 -4.99 -3.81
C GLY A 160 7.04 -4.26 -5.02
N GLY A 161 6.93 -2.92 -5.05
CA GLY A 161 7.57 -2.09 -6.08
C GLY A 161 9.08 -2.17 -6.07
N LEU A 162 9.70 -2.14 -4.87
CA LEU A 162 11.15 -2.26 -4.70
C LEU A 162 11.67 -3.63 -5.12
N LEU A 163 10.94 -4.70 -4.81
CA LEU A 163 11.26 -6.05 -5.29
C LEU A 163 11.09 -6.15 -6.80
N SER A 164 10.02 -5.59 -7.35
CA SER A 164 9.73 -5.62 -8.78
C SER A 164 10.77 -4.92 -9.64
N MET A 165 11.41 -3.88 -9.10
CA MET A 165 12.54 -3.20 -9.76
C MET A 165 13.89 -3.87 -9.48
N ASP A 166 13.92 -4.90 -8.66
CA ASP A 166 15.16 -5.57 -8.23
C ASP A 166 16.16 -4.60 -7.60
N LEU A 167 15.68 -3.78 -6.63
CA LEU A 167 16.53 -2.81 -5.93
C LEU A 167 17.70 -3.52 -5.23
N LYS A 168 18.91 -3.08 -5.53
CA LYS A 168 20.14 -3.62 -4.91
C LYS A 168 20.62 -2.73 -3.77
N ALA A 169 21.21 -3.34 -2.77
CA ALA A 169 21.95 -2.59 -1.75
C ALA A 169 23.05 -1.74 -2.41
N GLY A 170 23.21 -0.51 -1.94
CA GLY A 170 24.16 0.46 -2.50
C GLY A 170 23.62 1.31 -3.65
N GLU A 171 22.43 1.05 -4.20
CA GLU A 171 21.83 1.85 -5.26
C GLU A 171 21.21 3.16 -4.72
N ARG A 172 21.06 4.14 -5.61
CA ARG A 172 20.36 5.40 -5.37
C ARG A 172 18.96 5.32 -5.97
N LEU A 173 17.97 5.47 -5.12
CA LEU A 173 16.55 5.40 -5.49
C LEU A 173 15.92 6.80 -5.43
N LEU A 174 15.19 7.18 -6.46
CA LEU A 174 14.27 8.31 -6.39
C LEU A 174 12.85 7.78 -6.12
N VAL A 175 12.18 8.34 -5.09
CA VAL A 175 10.78 8.03 -4.78
C VAL A 175 9.91 9.22 -5.16
N SER A 176 9.24 9.12 -6.30
CA SER A 176 8.24 10.10 -6.73
C SER A 176 6.97 9.94 -5.88
N GLY A 177 6.51 11.04 -5.27
CA GLY A 177 5.45 10.99 -4.26
C GLY A 177 5.92 10.64 -2.83
N ALA A 178 7.22 10.77 -2.53
CA ALA A 178 7.82 10.47 -1.21
C ALA A 178 7.15 11.17 -0.02
N THR A 179 6.48 12.29 -0.25
CA THR A 179 5.79 13.08 0.78
C THR A 179 4.38 12.56 1.11
N GLY A 180 3.91 11.51 0.42
CA GLY A 180 2.66 10.81 0.70
C GLY A 180 2.86 9.59 1.60
N ASN A 181 1.76 8.92 1.98
CA ASN A 181 1.78 7.75 2.85
C ASN A 181 2.55 6.57 2.23
N PHE A 182 2.20 6.16 0.99
CA PHE A 182 2.91 5.08 0.29
C PHE A 182 4.35 5.43 -0.05
N GLY A 183 4.60 6.68 -0.48
CA GLY A 183 5.96 7.11 -0.82
C GLY A 183 6.88 7.18 0.40
N SER A 184 6.40 7.63 1.56
CA SER A 184 7.20 7.61 2.78
C SER A 184 7.49 6.17 3.26
N SER A 185 6.52 5.26 3.10
CA SER A 185 6.72 3.83 3.32
C SER A 185 7.78 3.24 2.37
N ALA A 186 7.81 3.72 1.11
CA ALA A 186 8.85 3.33 0.15
C ALA A 186 10.24 3.83 0.56
N VAL A 187 10.35 5.05 1.09
CA VAL A 187 11.61 5.57 1.65
C VAL A 187 12.11 4.65 2.76
N LEU A 188 11.26 4.33 3.73
CA LEU A 188 11.61 3.48 4.86
C LEU A 188 12.02 2.06 4.40
N ALA A 189 11.22 1.43 3.53
CA ALA A 189 11.51 0.10 3.02
C ALA A 189 12.80 0.05 2.19
N ALA A 190 13.06 1.04 1.33
CA ALA A 190 14.28 1.11 0.54
C ALA A 190 15.53 1.23 1.43
N LEU A 191 15.46 2.04 2.50
CA LEU A 191 16.56 2.14 3.47
C LEU A 191 16.81 0.83 4.21
N ALA A 192 15.75 0.10 4.57
CA ALA A 192 15.83 -1.22 5.19
C ALA A 192 16.45 -2.26 4.23
N MET A 193 16.20 -2.15 2.91
CA MET A 193 16.80 -3.01 1.88
C MET A 193 18.25 -2.63 1.53
N GLY A 194 18.81 -1.58 2.13
CA GLY A 194 20.20 -1.18 1.92
C GLY A 194 20.43 -0.17 0.80
N ALA A 195 19.40 0.54 0.33
CA ALA A 195 19.60 1.65 -0.62
C ALA A 195 20.69 2.62 -0.09
N HIS A 196 21.65 3.01 -0.92
CA HIS A 196 22.71 3.95 -0.52
C HIS A 196 22.10 5.31 -0.14
N LYS A 197 21.20 5.79 -0.97
CA LYS A 197 20.53 7.09 -0.78
C LYS A 197 19.13 7.05 -1.41
N VAL A 198 18.18 7.71 -0.77
CA VAL A 198 16.84 7.94 -1.32
C VAL A 198 16.68 9.42 -1.63
N ILE A 199 16.31 9.74 -2.86
CA ILE A 199 15.96 11.08 -3.30
C ILE A 199 14.44 11.25 -3.19
N ALA A 200 14.00 12.24 -2.43
CA ALA A 200 12.61 12.48 -2.09
C ALA A 200 12.14 13.85 -2.63
N PRO A 201 11.67 13.94 -3.88
CA PRO A 201 11.09 15.17 -4.40
C PRO A 201 9.71 15.43 -3.81
N GLY A 202 9.37 16.70 -3.61
CA GLY A 202 8.09 17.13 -3.08
C GLY A 202 7.86 18.63 -3.16
N ARG A 203 6.63 19.06 -2.86
CA ARG A 203 6.22 20.49 -2.93
C ARG A 203 6.27 21.20 -1.58
N SER A 204 6.04 20.48 -0.48
CA SER A 204 5.96 21.04 0.87
C SER A 204 7.32 21.00 1.56
N GLU A 205 7.94 22.15 1.77
CA GLU A 205 9.22 22.24 2.49
C GLU A 205 9.16 21.67 3.89
N ARG A 206 8.05 21.92 4.60
CA ARG A 206 7.85 21.37 5.94
C ARG A 206 7.95 19.85 5.95
N VAL A 207 7.27 19.19 5.01
CA VAL A 207 7.27 17.71 4.91
C VAL A 207 8.63 17.18 4.47
N LEU A 208 9.30 17.87 3.54
CA LEU A 208 10.65 17.54 3.09
C LEU A 208 11.66 17.63 4.23
N ASN A 209 11.60 18.70 5.03
CA ASN A 209 12.46 18.88 6.20
C ASN A 209 12.19 17.81 7.27
N ASP A 210 10.94 17.40 7.50
CA ASP A 210 10.59 16.33 8.41
C ASP A 210 11.19 15.00 7.96
N LEU A 211 11.12 14.66 6.67
CA LEU A 211 11.76 13.46 6.09
C LEU A 211 13.29 13.51 6.26
N LYS A 212 13.90 14.64 5.94
CA LYS A 212 15.36 14.84 6.10
C LYS A 212 15.81 14.69 7.54
N LYS A 213 15.07 15.29 8.48
CA LYS A 213 15.33 15.18 9.92
C LYS A 213 15.21 13.72 10.42
N ARG A 214 14.24 12.98 9.90
CA ARG A 214 13.93 11.61 10.32
C ARG A 214 14.99 10.59 9.85
N PHE A 215 15.54 10.77 8.66
CA PHE A 215 16.44 9.79 8.04
C PHE A 215 17.89 10.29 7.80
N GLY A 216 18.18 11.54 8.16
CA GLY A 216 19.51 12.10 8.09
C GLY A 216 20.08 12.15 6.67
N SER A 217 21.38 11.86 6.54
CA SER A 217 22.12 11.96 5.27
C SER A 217 21.74 10.90 4.23
N ARG A 218 20.99 9.86 4.62
CA ARG A 218 20.54 8.81 3.68
C ARG A 218 19.33 9.21 2.85
N VAL A 219 18.64 10.31 3.21
CA VAL A 219 17.54 10.88 2.43
C VAL A 219 17.88 12.30 2.01
N GLU A 220 17.88 12.56 0.72
CA GLU A 220 18.02 13.90 0.17
C GLU A 220 16.69 14.37 -0.40
N THR A 221 16.30 15.58 -0.01
CA THR A 221 15.00 16.13 -0.41
C THR A 221 15.18 17.17 -1.51
N VAL A 222 14.21 17.21 -2.43
CA VAL A 222 14.20 18.17 -3.55
C VAL A 222 12.88 18.92 -3.54
N LYS A 223 12.94 20.25 -3.40
CA LYS A 223 11.77 21.11 -3.59
C LYS A 223 11.48 21.23 -5.08
N LEU A 224 10.32 20.71 -5.50
CA LEU A 224 9.88 20.84 -6.89
C LEU A 224 9.40 22.27 -7.17
N THR A 225 9.84 22.79 -8.31
CA THR A 225 9.48 24.13 -8.83
C THR A 225 8.35 24.07 -9.85
N GLY A 226 8.14 22.89 -10.47
CA GLY A 226 7.24 22.67 -11.60
C GLY A 226 7.91 22.92 -12.96
N THR A 227 9.17 23.37 -12.99
CA THR A 227 9.94 23.52 -14.23
C THR A 227 10.79 22.28 -14.45
N ALA A 228 10.55 21.58 -15.56
CA ALA A 228 11.12 20.24 -15.81
C ALA A 228 12.64 20.21 -15.73
N GLU A 229 13.32 21.16 -16.41
CA GLU A 229 14.78 21.22 -16.49
C GLU A 229 15.41 21.47 -15.12
N ILE A 230 14.79 22.38 -14.33
CA ILE A 230 15.26 22.72 -12.98
C ILE A 230 15.06 21.52 -12.05
N ASP A 231 13.88 20.91 -12.08
CA ASP A 231 13.53 19.80 -11.19
C ASP A 231 14.39 18.56 -11.47
N ILE A 232 14.62 18.21 -12.76
CA ILE A 232 15.49 17.09 -13.17
C ILE A 232 16.94 17.36 -12.74
N ALA A 233 17.44 18.57 -12.98
CA ALA A 233 18.79 18.95 -12.58
C ALA A 233 18.98 18.89 -11.07
N ALA A 234 18.00 19.39 -10.30
CA ALA A 234 18.01 19.34 -8.84
C ALA A 234 18.00 17.91 -8.30
N MET A 235 17.16 17.02 -8.85
CA MET A 235 17.12 15.61 -8.45
C MET A 235 18.46 14.92 -8.70
N LYS A 236 19.08 15.12 -9.86
CA LYS A 236 20.41 14.58 -10.21
C LYS A 236 21.51 15.14 -9.31
N HIS A 237 21.49 16.43 -9.02
CA HIS A 237 22.47 17.09 -8.16
C HIS A 237 22.38 16.54 -6.72
N MET A 238 21.19 16.48 -6.15
CA MET A 238 20.97 16.03 -4.76
C MET A 238 21.25 14.54 -4.59
N ALA A 239 21.17 13.75 -5.65
CA ALA A 239 21.55 12.34 -5.62
C ALA A 239 23.05 12.17 -5.32
N GLY A 240 23.89 13.12 -5.69
CA GLY A 240 25.34 13.05 -5.51
C GLY A 240 25.98 11.88 -6.28
N GLY A 241 25.36 11.47 -7.39
CA GLY A 241 25.77 10.38 -8.26
C GLY A 241 24.59 9.89 -9.11
N PRO A 242 24.79 8.84 -9.93
CA PRO A 242 23.74 8.34 -10.81
C PRO A 242 22.53 7.82 -10.03
N ILE A 243 21.32 8.18 -10.48
CA ILE A 243 20.07 7.63 -9.98
C ILE A 243 19.82 6.30 -10.68
N ASP A 244 19.82 5.20 -9.94
CA ASP A 244 19.70 3.84 -10.47
C ASP A 244 18.27 3.46 -10.80
N ALA A 245 17.32 3.92 -9.96
CA ALA A 245 15.93 3.55 -10.08
C ALA A 245 14.97 4.67 -9.62
N VAL A 246 13.75 4.63 -10.14
CA VAL A 246 12.62 5.47 -9.73
C VAL A 246 11.45 4.60 -9.34
N LEU A 247 10.87 4.85 -8.18
CA LEU A 247 9.58 4.27 -7.76
C LEU A 247 8.54 5.38 -7.68
N ASP A 248 7.46 5.25 -8.46
CA ASP A 248 6.41 6.26 -8.53
C ASP A 248 5.17 5.90 -7.73
N PHE A 249 4.78 6.82 -6.83
CA PHE A 249 3.55 6.78 -6.02
C PHE A 249 2.74 8.07 -6.11
N LEU A 250 2.82 8.78 -7.22
CA LEU A 250 2.03 10.00 -7.39
C LEU A 250 0.52 9.70 -7.38
N PRO A 251 -0.28 10.56 -6.71
CA PRO A 251 -1.72 10.37 -6.65
C PRO A 251 -2.39 10.67 -8.01
N PRO A 252 -3.68 10.28 -8.19
CA PRO A 252 -4.43 10.59 -9.43
C PRO A 252 -4.51 12.06 -9.78
N SER A 253 -4.42 12.95 -8.78
CA SER A 253 -4.43 14.41 -8.98
C SER A 253 -3.08 15.00 -9.43
N ALA A 254 -2.03 14.19 -9.53
CA ALA A 254 -0.72 14.65 -9.98
C ALA A 254 -0.67 14.73 -11.51
N GLN A 255 0.06 15.73 -12.00
CA GLN A 255 0.32 15.86 -13.43
C GLN A 255 1.30 14.77 -13.92
N ALA A 256 1.05 14.22 -15.10
CA ALA A 256 1.90 13.21 -15.71
C ALA A 256 3.33 13.70 -15.96
N SER A 257 3.52 15.01 -16.16
CA SER A 257 4.84 15.64 -16.28
C SER A 257 5.73 15.45 -15.07
N VAL A 258 5.17 15.37 -13.85
CA VAL A 258 5.95 15.14 -12.61
C VAL A 258 6.52 13.73 -12.60
N ALA A 259 5.73 12.70 -12.97
CA ALA A 259 6.21 11.34 -13.13
C ALA A 259 7.27 11.25 -14.24
N ARG A 260 7.00 11.90 -15.37
CA ARG A 260 7.95 11.98 -16.49
C ARG A 260 9.31 12.55 -16.04
N ASN A 261 9.32 13.66 -15.33
CA ASN A 261 10.56 14.31 -14.87
C ASN A 261 11.36 13.40 -13.92
N ALA A 262 10.67 12.68 -13.03
CA ALA A 262 11.30 11.70 -12.16
C ALA A 262 11.97 10.57 -12.99
N ILE A 263 11.25 9.98 -13.96
CA ILE A 263 11.77 8.93 -14.84
C ILE A 263 12.94 9.43 -15.67
N MET A 264 12.86 10.65 -16.24
CA MET A 264 13.91 11.26 -17.04
C MET A 264 15.19 11.58 -16.24
N SER A 265 15.16 11.47 -14.92
CA SER A 265 16.31 11.69 -14.05
C SER A 265 17.22 10.45 -13.88
N VAL A 266 16.77 9.25 -14.26
CA VAL A 266 17.59 8.03 -14.12
C VAL A 266 18.81 8.02 -15.06
N ARG A 267 19.83 7.28 -14.67
CA ARG A 267 21.01 7.03 -15.51
C ARG A 267 20.68 6.08 -16.68
N PRO A 268 21.54 5.99 -17.70
CA PRO A 268 21.49 4.87 -18.65
C PRO A 268 21.47 3.52 -17.92
N TYR A 269 20.71 2.56 -18.44
CA TYR A 269 20.38 1.26 -17.82
C TYR A 269 19.58 1.42 -16.50
N GLY A 270 18.96 2.57 -16.27
CA GLY A 270 18.10 2.80 -15.11
C GLY A 270 16.73 2.15 -15.23
N ARG A 271 16.04 2.06 -14.11
CA ARG A 271 14.74 1.40 -14.00
C ARG A 271 13.69 2.35 -13.42
N ALA A 272 12.47 2.26 -13.91
CA ALA A 272 11.32 2.96 -13.32
C ALA A 272 10.17 1.98 -13.09
N VAL A 273 9.63 1.96 -11.87
CA VAL A 273 8.44 1.18 -11.54
C VAL A 273 7.30 2.11 -11.18
N LEU A 274 6.17 1.92 -11.86
CA LEU A 274 4.97 2.76 -11.76
C LEU A 274 3.92 2.04 -10.92
N MET A 275 3.57 2.61 -9.77
CA MET A 275 2.53 2.12 -8.86
C MET A 275 1.55 3.24 -8.45
N GLY A 276 1.76 4.45 -8.96
CA GLY A 276 0.93 5.61 -8.68
C GLY A 276 -0.41 5.57 -9.41
N GLY A 277 -1.19 6.62 -9.21
CA GLY A 277 -2.52 6.76 -9.80
C GLY A 277 -2.62 7.79 -10.92
N VAL A 278 -1.51 8.28 -11.44
CA VAL A 278 -1.51 9.30 -12.51
C VAL A 278 -2.38 8.85 -13.67
N GLY A 279 -3.32 9.71 -14.09
CA GLY A 279 -4.25 9.42 -15.20
C GLY A 279 -5.48 8.56 -14.82
N MET A 280 -5.55 7.95 -13.63
CA MET A 280 -6.67 7.06 -13.25
C MET A 280 -8.04 7.75 -13.21
N LEU A 281 -8.08 9.04 -12.90
CA LEU A 281 -9.31 9.82 -12.82
C LEU A 281 -9.44 10.83 -13.99
N GLY A 282 -8.73 10.59 -15.07
CA GLY A 282 -8.59 11.49 -16.21
C GLY A 282 -7.32 12.35 -16.10
N GLY A 283 -7.04 13.14 -17.13
CA GLY A 283 -5.82 13.92 -17.26
C GLY A 283 -4.93 13.40 -18.39
N ASP A 284 -3.70 13.93 -18.46
CA ASP A 284 -2.77 13.57 -19.53
C ASP A 284 -2.14 12.20 -19.30
N ASP A 285 -1.94 11.47 -20.38
CA ASP A 285 -1.18 10.23 -20.38
C ASP A 285 0.31 10.49 -20.11
N LEU A 286 0.99 9.50 -19.54
CA LEU A 286 2.43 9.55 -19.33
C LEU A 286 3.17 9.47 -20.67
N SER A 287 3.66 10.62 -21.15
CA SER A 287 4.44 10.71 -22.39
C SER A 287 5.93 10.58 -22.09
N LEU A 288 6.57 9.54 -22.62
CA LEU A 288 8.02 9.32 -22.53
C LEU A 288 8.66 9.33 -23.93
N PRO A 289 9.83 9.97 -24.10
CA PRO A 289 10.49 10.02 -25.43
C PRO A 289 11.03 8.63 -25.81
N TYR A 290 10.42 7.99 -26.79
CA TYR A 290 10.84 6.68 -27.28
C TYR A 290 12.36 6.60 -27.61
N PRO A 291 12.96 7.57 -28.36
CA PRO A 291 14.40 7.50 -28.68
C PRO A 291 15.29 7.58 -27.43
N TRP A 292 14.83 8.28 -26.38
CA TRP A 292 15.57 8.37 -25.12
C TRP A 292 15.54 7.04 -24.37
N ILE A 293 14.38 6.39 -24.26
CA ILE A 293 14.23 5.07 -23.65
C ILE A 293 15.16 4.07 -24.32
N MET A 294 15.07 3.98 -25.66
CA MET A 294 15.83 3.04 -26.48
C MET A 294 17.34 3.28 -26.37
N ARG A 295 17.80 4.53 -26.54
CA ARG A 295 19.24 4.85 -26.54
C ARG A 295 19.90 4.73 -25.16
N ASN A 296 19.13 4.92 -24.09
CA ASN A 296 19.61 4.82 -22.72
C ASN A 296 19.30 3.46 -22.07
N LEU A 297 18.69 2.52 -22.81
CA LEU A 297 18.36 1.17 -22.30
C LEU A 297 17.54 1.23 -20.99
N ILE A 298 16.52 2.11 -20.97
CA ILE A 298 15.69 2.32 -19.78
C ILE A 298 14.60 1.24 -19.70
N THR A 299 14.40 0.69 -18.52
CA THR A 299 13.28 -0.18 -18.21
C THR A 299 12.17 0.62 -17.55
N VAL A 300 10.95 0.58 -18.09
CA VAL A 300 9.74 1.11 -17.45
C VAL A 300 8.78 -0.04 -17.23
N LYS A 301 8.35 -0.26 -16.00
CA LYS A 301 7.50 -1.39 -15.61
C LYS A 301 6.32 -0.91 -14.76
N GLY A 302 5.11 -1.37 -15.07
CA GLY A 302 3.96 -1.25 -14.17
C GLY A 302 4.00 -2.36 -13.12
N GLN A 303 3.65 -2.03 -11.89
CA GLN A 303 3.45 -3.00 -10.81
C GLN A 303 2.15 -2.68 -10.07
N TRP A 304 1.29 -3.67 -9.89
CA TRP A 304 0.11 -3.56 -9.06
C TRP A 304 0.16 -4.59 -7.94
N MET A 305 0.12 -4.13 -6.71
CA MET A 305 0.33 -4.92 -5.49
C MET A 305 1.74 -5.56 -5.42
N TYR A 306 1.85 -6.77 -4.94
CA TYR A 306 3.10 -7.48 -4.63
C TYR A 306 2.93 -8.99 -4.80
N GLU A 307 4.03 -9.71 -4.91
CA GLU A 307 4.02 -11.17 -4.90
C GLU A 307 3.79 -11.71 -3.47
N PRO A 308 3.13 -12.87 -3.31
CA PRO A 308 2.85 -13.44 -1.98
C PRO A 308 4.07 -13.57 -1.07
N SER A 309 5.23 -13.89 -1.64
CA SER A 309 6.51 -14.00 -0.91
C SER A 309 7.00 -12.71 -0.27
N ALA A 310 6.48 -11.55 -0.69
CA ALA A 310 6.83 -10.27 -0.11
C ALA A 310 6.35 -10.14 1.34
N VAL A 311 5.20 -10.74 1.68
CA VAL A 311 4.59 -10.58 3.01
C VAL A 311 5.46 -11.16 4.12
N PRO A 312 5.84 -12.46 4.10
CA PRO A 312 6.69 -13.03 5.14
C PRO A 312 8.08 -12.37 5.18
N THR A 313 8.62 -11.97 4.02
CA THR A 313 9.93 -11.30 3.97
C THR A 313 9.88 -9.93 4.63
N LEU A 314 8.83 -9.13 4.38
CA LEU A 314 8.65 -7.84 5.05
C LEU A 314 8.46 -8.02 6.56
N CYS A 315 7.68 -9.00 7.00
CA CYS A 315 7.55 -9.34 8.42
C CYS A 315 8.90 -9.69 9.04
N GLY A 316 9.77 -10.41 8.31
CA GLY A 316 11.13 -10.70 8.72
C GLY A 316 11.97 -9.44 8.93
N LEU A 317 11.90 -8.45 8.03
CA LEU A 317 12.59 -7.17 8.17
C LEU A 317 12.12 -6.39 9.41
N ILE A 318 10.81 -6.39 9.68
CA ILE A 318 10.24 -5.77 10.87
C ILE A 318 10.74 -6.48 12.14
N ARG A 319 10.67 -7.80 12.18
CA ARG A 319 11.12 -8.61 13.33
C ARG A 319 12.62 -8.49 13.60
N ALA A 320 13.42 -8.34 12.56
CA ALA A 320 14.86 -8.11 12.66
C ALA A 320 15.22 -6.67 13.11
N GLY A 321 14.23 -5.77 13.27
CA GLY A 321 14.48 -4.38 13.60
C GLY A 321 15.09 -3.55 12.46
N LEU A 322 15.17 -4.10 11.24
CA LEU A 322 15.67 -3.38 10.08
C LEU A 322 14.64 -2.38 9.53
N LEU A 323 13.36 -2.66 9.76
CA LEU A 323 12.24 -1.81 9.42
C LEU A 323 11.48 -1.46 10.71
N ASP A 324 11.65 -0.21 11.18
CA ASP A 324 11.10 0.24 12.45
C ASP A 324 9.70 0.85 12.26
N LEU A 325 8.68 0.18 12.78
CA LEU A 325 7.30 0.64 12.75
C LEU A 325 7.05 1.86 13.67
N SER A 326 7.98 2.22 14.57
CA SER A 326 7.83 3.41 15.44
C SER A 326 7.81 4.72 14.66
N HIS A 327 8.22 4.70 13.39
CA HIS A 327 8.06 5.84 12.49
C HIS A 327 6.60 6.22 12.25
N TYR A 328 5.64 5.29 12.43
CA TYR A 328 4.24 5.55 12.14
C TYR A 328 3.50 6.17 13.34
N ASP A 329 2.84 7.30 13.08
CA ASP A 329 1.91 7.94 14.01
C ASP A 329 0.53 7.33 13.81
N VAL A 330 0.04 6.60 14.80
CA VAL A 330 -1.22 5.86 14.74
C VAL A 330 -2.32 6.63 15.47
N THR A 331 -3.46 6.82 14.81
CA THR A 331 -4.70 7.30 15.43
C THR A 331 -5.75 6.22 15.33
N GLU A 332 -6.27 5.78 16.47
CA GLU A 332 -7.21 4.67 16.58
C GLU A 332 -8.63 5.16 16.85
N PHE A 333 -9.60 4.47 16.27
CA PHE A 333 -11.05 4.70 16.44
C PHE A 333 -11.75 3.38 16.73
N PRO A 334 -12.76 3.33 17.61
CA PRO A 334 -13.63 2.17 17.72
C PRO A 334 -14.49 2.02 16.46
N LEU A 335 -15.00 0.82 16.19
CA LEU A 335 -15.81 0.54 15.00
C LEU A 335 -17.06 1.45 14.90
N GLU A 336 -17.67 1.78 16.03
CA GLU A 336 -18.83 2.68 16.12
C GLU A 336 -18.54 4.08 15.58
N ARG A 337 -17.26 4.48 15.54
CA ARG A 337 -16.80 5.76 15.01
C ARG A 337 -16.09 5.62 13.66
N VAL A 338 -16.41 4.58 12.89
CA VAL A 338 -15.77 4.31 11.60
C VAL A 338 -15.88 5.49 10.63
N ASN A 339 -17.00 6.21 10.58
CA ASN A 339 -17.15 7.37 9.71
C ASN A 339 -16.24 8.53 10.13
N ASP A 340 -15.99 8.71 11.42
CA ASP A 340 -15.01 9.69 11.92
C ASP A 340 -13.59 9.28 11.51
N SER A 341 -13.28 7.98 11.52
CA SER A 341 -11.98 7.47 11.07
C SER A 341 -11.74 7.72 9.58
N VAL A 342 -12.76 7.57 8.74
CA VAL A 342 -12.71 7.88 7.31
C VAL A 342 -12.44 9.37 7.08
N ALA A 343 -13.18 10.23 7.78
CA ALA A 343 -12.98 11.68 7.72
C ALA A 343 -11.59 12.10 8.23
N HIS A 344 -11.12 11.46 9.32
CA HIS A 344 -9.79 11.69 9.87
C HIS A 344 -8.68 11.29 8.88
N ALA A 345 -8.77 10.09 8.27
CA ALA A 345 -7.79 9.60 7.31
C ALA A 345 -7.64 10.52 6.10
N ALA A 346 -8.76 11.07 5.60
CA ALA A 346 -8.75 12.01 4.48
C ALA A 346 -8.05 13.35 4.83
N LYS A 347 -8.32 13.89 6.03
CA LYS A 347 -7.76 15.18 6.48
C LYS A 347 -6.31 15.11 6.97
N ASN A 348 -5.94 13.99 7.57
CA ASN A 348 -4.64 13.81 8.24
C ASN A 348 -3.72 12.87 7.45
N SER A 349 -3.88 12.83 6.12
CA SER A 349 -2.98 12.11 5.23
C SER A 349 -1.57 12.75 5.23
N GLY A 350 -0.55 11.92 5.00
CA GLY A 350 0.82 12.38 4.91
C GLY A 350 1.83 11.28 5.26
N PRO A 351 3.13 11.64 5.34
CA PRO A 351 4.18 10.67 5.67
C PRO A 351 3.90 9.99 7.02
N PHE A 352 3.93 8.68 7.01
CA PHE A 352 3.82 7.83 8.21
C PHE A 352 2.55 8.06 9.05
N LYS A 353 1.50 8.64 8.48
CA LYS A 353 0.21 8.78 9.17
C LYS A 353 -0.65 7.54 8.95
N LEU A 354 -1.14 6.97 10.03
CA LEU A 354 -1.92 5.75 10.02
C LEU A 354 -3.20 5.94 10.83
N THR A 355 -4.34 5.78 10.16
CA THR A 355 -5.65 5.75 10.82
C THR A 355 -6.11 4.29 10.89
N VAL A 356 -6.59 3.88 12.04
CA VAL A 356 -6.94 2.48 12.34
C VAL A 356 -8.30 2.42 13.02
N VAL A 357 -9.10 1.42 12.65
CA VAL A 357 -10.33 1.04 13.35
C VAL A 357 -10.04 -0.19 14.20
N ARG A 358 -10.53 -0.16 15.44
CA ARG A 358 -10.56 -1.29 16.39
C ARG A 358 -12.01 -1.78 16.49
N PRO A 359 -12.35 -2.91 15.87
CA PRO A 359 -13.68 -3.49 15.98
C PRO A 359 -14.03 -3.98 17.37
#